data_0b0c56c4d0411231bbac8dcd35076339
#
_entry.id   0b0c56c4d0411231bbac8dcd35076339
#
_cell.length_a   1.000
_cell.length_b   1.000
_cell.length_c   1.000
_cell.angle_alpha   90.00
_cell.angle_beta   90.00
_cell.angle_gamma   90.00
#
_symmetry.space_group_name_H-M   'P 1'
#
loop_
_entity.id
_entity.type
_entity.pdbx_description
1 polymer ?
#
loop_
_entity_poly.entity_id
_entity_poly.type
_entity_poly.pdbx_seq_one_letter_code
_entity_poly.pdbx_strand_id
1 'polypeptide(L)'
;MILTVVGCAGSVPGPEAACSCYLLEHDGFRLLLDAGTGALGPLQRFADPCAIDAVVISHRHRDHCSDLVPLAYLRDRRGATARLPVIAPAGTGAHVAAPPGYRRILDWQAPPAGPSRLGPLTIETAPVRHSVPAQAVRVTAGSASLTYSGDSGECAELLELARGTDVLLCEAAAAVETPGSAAAHLTPAQAARLAGEAGAAHLVLTHLRPWADPMAALREARAFYRGPVTLATPGLRLIA
;
A
#
# COMPACT_ATOMS: atom_id res chain seq x y z
N MET A 1 -7.32 9.48 -11.45
CA MET A 1 -6.65 8.23 -11.03
C MET A 1 -7.66 7.35 -10.30
N ILE A 2 -7.65 6.04 -10.51
CA ILE A 2 -8.60 5.11 -9.86
C ILE A 2 -7.82 4.21 -8.90
N LEU A 3 -8.22 4.19 -7.63
CA LEU A 3 -7.77 3.21 -6.64
C LEU A 3 -8.76 2.05 -6.60
N THR A 4 -8.28 0.80 -6.70
CA THR A 4 -9.04 -0.41 -6.41
C THR A 4 -8.37 -1.17 -5.27
N VAL A 5 -9.10 -1.44 -4.19
CA VAL A 5 -8.62 -2.25 -3.06
C VAL A 5 -8.71 -3.72 -3.46
N VAL A 6 -7.57 -4.39 -3.62
CA VAL A 6 -7.47 -5.82 -3.93
C VAL A 6 -7.44 -6.64 -2.64
N GLY A 7 -6.66 -6.16 -1.68
CA GLY A 7 -6.51 -6.73 -0.35
C GLY A 7 -6.18 -5.62 0.66
N CYS A 8 -6.66 -5.77 1.90
CA CYS A 8 -6.54 -4.74 2.94
C CYS A 8 -6.40 -5.29 4.37
N ALA A 9 -6.25 -6.61 4.53
CA ALA A 9 -6.05 -7.23 5.83
C ALA A 9 -4.61 -7.01 6.34
N GLY A 10 -4.48 -6.65 7.60
CA GLY A 10 -3.20 -6.48 8.28
C GLY A 10 -2.67 -7.77 8.89
N SER A 11 -1.36 -7.97 8.86
CA SER A 11 -0.58 -9.06 9.43
C SER A 11 -0.79 -10.43 8.76
N VAL A 12 -2.04 -10.84 8.55
CA VAL A 12 -2.40 -12.12 7.90
C VAL A 12 -3.69 -11.94 7.08
N PRO A 13 -3.92 -12.75 6.04
CA PRO A 13 -5.20 -12.68 5.32
C PRO A 13 -6.35 -13.09 6.23
N GLY A 14 -7.49 -12.41 6.06
CA GLY A 14 -8.75 -12.81 6.67
C GLY A 14 -9.60 -13.65 5.72
N PRO A 15 -10.77 -14.15 6.19
CA PRO A 15 -11.68 -14.93 5.35
C PRO A 15 -12.16 -14.17 4.11
N GLU A 16 -12.36 -12.85 4.25
CA GLU A 16 -12.94 -12.01 3.20
C GLU A 16 -11.91 -11.09 2.52
N ALA A 17 -10.67 -11.03 3.02
CA ALA A 17 -9.66 -10.12 2.51
C ALA A 17 -8.27 -10.74 2.46
N ALA A 18 -7.59 -10.62 1.33
CA ALA A 18 -6.15 -10.80 1.24
C ALA A 18 -5.41 -9.67 1.98
N CYS A 19 -4.11 -9.86 2.21
CA CYS A 19 -3.26 -8.81 2.76
C CYS A 19 -3.06 -7.65 1.78
N SER A 20 -2.33 -6.61 2.22
CA SER A 20 -2.17 -5.34 1.53
C SER A 20 -1.83 -5.48 0.06
N CYS A 21 -2.73 -5.04 -0.80
CA CYS A 21 -2.54 -4.92 -2.25
C CYS A 21 -3.54 -3.91 -2.82
N TYR A 22 -3.05 -2.86 -3.45
CA TYR A 22 -3.87 -1.78 -3.97
C TYR A 22 -3.48 -1.52 -5.41
N LEU A 23 -4.46 -1.56 -6.30
CA LEU A 23 -4.27 -1.28 -7.73
C LEU A 23 -4.61 0.18 -8.01
N LEU A 24 -3.64 0.93 -8.54
CA LEU A 24 -3.85 2.26 -9.09
C LEU A 24 -3.84 2.20 -10.61
N GLU A 25 -4.87 2.79 -11.24
CA GLU A 25 -5.01 2.87 -12.69
C GLU A 25 -5.12 4.33 -13.14
N HIS A 26 -4.30 4.72 -14.12
CA HIS A 26 -4.35 6.02 -14.75
C HIS A 26 -3.82 5.94 -16.18
N ASP A 27 -4.57 6.44 -17.16
CA ASP A 27 -4.19 6.46 -18.59
C ASP A 27 -3.65 5.12 -19.10
N GLY A 28 -4.28 4.01 -18.70
CA GLY A 28 -3.89 2.66 -19.09
C GLY A 28 -2.70 2.08 -18.31
N PHE A 29 -2.01 2.87 -17.49
CA PHE A 29 -0.93 2.42 -16.61
C PHE A 29 -1.48 1.81 -15.33
N ARG A 30 -0.92 0.66 -14.91
CA ARG A 30 -1.34 -0.10 -13.73
C ARG A 30 -0.19 -0.24 -12.75
N LEU A 31 -0.32 0.44 -11.62
CA LEU A 31 0.63 0.38 -10.51
C LEU A 31 0.03 -0.43 -9.36
N LEU A 32 0.77 -1.40 -8.82
CA LEU A 32 0.44 -2.01 -7.53
C LEU A 32 1.19 -1.31 -6.40
N LEU A 33 0.48 -0.97 -5.34
CA LEU A 33 1.05 -0.67 -4.04
C LEU A 33 0.89 -1.91 -3.17
N ASP A 34 2.01 -2.52 -2.84
CA ASP A 34 2.16 -3.83 -2.19
C ASP A 34 1.59 -5.03 -2.99
N ALA A 35 2.03 -6.22 -2.62
CA ALA A 35 1.60 -7.50 -3.14
C ALA A 35 1.65 -8.54 -2.00
N GLY A 36 0.78 -8.33 -1.01
CA GLY A 36 0.74 -9.12 0.23
C GLY A 36 0.15 -10.51 0.04
N THR A 37 0.26 -11.30 1.09
CA THR A 37 -0.16 -12.70 1.11
C THR A 37 -1.59 -12.88 0.63
N GLY A 38 -1.78 -13.72 -0.40
CA GLY A 38 -3.08 -14.11 -0.95
C GLY A 38 -3.69 -13.12 -1.94
N ALA A 39 -2.99 -12.03 -2.27
CA ALA A 39 -3.54 -10.96 -3.12
C ALA A 39 -3.61 -11.31 -4.62
N LEU A 40 -2.73 -12.20 -5.12
CA LEU A 40 -2.68 -12.54 -6.54
C LEU A 40 -3.99 -13.14 -7.05
N GLY A 41 -4.68 -13.93 -6.24
CA GLY A 41 -5.98 -14.51 -6.62
C GLY A 41 -7.03 -13.42 -6.88
N PRO A 42 -7.38 -12.59 -5.88
CA PRO A 42 -8.29 -11.46 -6.04
C PRO A 42 -7.86 -10.44 -7.11
N LEU A 43 -6.57 -10.16 -7.28
CA LEU A 43 -6.06 -9.24 -8.29
C LEU A 43 -6.58 -9.57 -9.70
N GLN A 44 -6.67 -10.86 -10.03
CA GLN A 44 -7.13 -11.33 -11.35
C GLN A 44 -8.60 -10.99 -11.66
N ARG A 45 -9.37 -10.55 -10.68
CA ARG A 45 -10.73 -10.03 -10.90
C ARG A 45 -10.74 -8.61 -11.44
N PHE A 46 -9.65 -7.85 -11.22
CA PHE A 46 -9.56 -6.42 -11.52
C PHE A 46 -8.60 -6.12 -12.65
N ALA A 47 -7.52 -6.89 -12.78
CA ALA A 47 -6.51 -6.71 -13.82
C ALA A 47 -5.88 -8.04 -14.22
N ASP A 48 -5.40 -8.11 -15.47
CA ASP A 48 -4.47 -9.17 -15.88
C ASP A 48 -3.12 -8.94 -15.17
N PRO A 49 -2.60 -9.90 -14.39
CA PRO A 49 -1.30 -9.76 -13.73
C PRO A 49 -0.13 -9.53 -14.71
N CYS A 50 -0.27 -9.94 -15.96
CA CYS A 50 0.73 -9.67 -17.01
C CYS A 50 0.70 -8.20 -17.48
N ALA A 51 -0.40 -7.50 -17.27
CA ALA A 51 -0.59 -6.10 -17.64
C ALA A 51 -0.30 -5.12 -16.50
N ILE A 52 0.28 -5.59 -15.40
CA ILE A 52 0.81 -4.71 -14.34
C ILE A 52 2.14 -4.11 -14.83
N ASP A 53 2.24 -2.79 -14.79
CA ASP A 53 3.37 -2.03 -15.32
C ASP A 53 4.48 -1.82 -14.28
N ALA A 54 4.11 -1.67 -13.00
CA ALA A 54 5.07 -1.52 -11.90
C ALA A 54 4.47 -1.95 -10.57
N VAL A 55 5.34 -2.23 -9.59
CA VAL A 55 4.98 -2.48 -8.20
C VAL A 55 5.82 -1.57 -7.31
N VAL A 56 5.21 -0.93 -6.31
CA VAL A 56 5.91 -0.27 -5.22
C VAL A 56 5.61 -1.05 -3.94
N ILE A 57 6.65 -1.52 -3.26
CA ILE A 57 6.54 -2.24 -1.99
C ILE A 57 6.88 -1.29 -0.85
N SER A 58 5.96 -1.17 0.11
CA SER A 58 6.16 -0.33 1.29
C SER A 58 7.28 -0.86 2.16
N HIS A 59 7.32 -2.17 2.43
CA HIS A 59 8.36 -2.83 3.20
C HIS A 59 8.36 -4.36 3.01
N ARG A 60 9.30 -5.05 3.65
CA ARG A 60 9.56 -6.48 3.39
C ARG A 60 8.73 -7.49 4.19
N HIS A 61 7.77 -7.09 5.03
CA HIS A 61 6.92 -8.06 5.72
C HIS A 61 6.06 -8.85 4.72
N ARG A 62 5.73 -10.09 5.07
CA ARG A 62 5.09 -11.04 4.14
C ARG A 62 3.72 -10.58 3.68
N ASP A 63 2.97 -9.94 4.54
CA ASP A 63 1.66 -9.38 4.26
C ASP A 63 1.70 -8.15 3.33
N HIS A 64 2.91 -7.75 2.87
CA HIS A 64 3.13 -6.70 1.88
C HIS A 64 3.86 -7.17 0.62
N CYS A 65 4.59 -8.30 0.64
CA CYS A 65 5.44 -8.67 -0.50
C CYS A 65 5.42 -10.16 -0.90
N SER A 66 4.73 -11.03 -0.18
CA SER A 66 4.78 -12.49 -0.46
C SER A 66 4.31 -12.87 -1.84
N ASP A 67 3.31 -12.19 -2.39
CA ASP A 67 2.72 -12.55 -3.68
C ASP A 67 3.52 -12.04 -4.88
N LEU A 68 4.65 -11.34 -4.67
CA LEU A 68 5.60 -11.06 -5.75
C LEU A 68 6.18 -12.32 -6.39
N VAL A 69 6.42 -13.39 -5.61
CA VAL A 69 6.96 -14.64 -6.15
C VAL A 69 5.95 -15.35 -7.04
N PRO A 70 4.70 -15.62 -6.60
CA PRO A 70 3.69 -16.20 -7.48
C PRO A 70 3.30 -15.28 -8.64
N LEU A 71 3.34 -13.96 -8.49
CA LEU A 71 3.15 -13.01 -9.59
C LEU A 71 4.25 -13.17 -10.66
N ALA A 72 5.53 -13.25 -10.25
CA ALA A 72 6.64 -13.49 -11.16
C ALA A 72 6.52 -14.84 -11.87
N TYR A 73 6.12 -15.90 -11.13
CA TYR A 73 5.85 -17.22 -11.70
C TYR A 73 4.76 -17.17 -12.77
N LEU A 74 3.63 -16.53 -12.47
CA LEU A 74 2.52 -16.44 -13.41
C LEU A 74 2.93 -15.69 -14.68
N ARG A 75 3.61 -14.54 -14.54
CA ARG A 75 4.12 -13.75 -15.66
C ARG A 75 5.07 -14.55 -16.53
N ASP A 76 6.01 -15.31 -15.94
CA ASP A 76 6.92 -16.20 -16.66
C ASP A 76 6.16 -17.27 -17.46
N ARG A 77 5.21 -17.95 -16.82
CA ARG A 77 4.43 -19.03 -17.46
C ARG A 77 3.50 -18.54 -18.57
N ARG A 78 3.05 -17.29 -18.49
CA ARG A 78 2.24 -16.66 -19.55
C ARG A 78 3.06 -15.95 -20.60
N GLY A 79 4.40 -16.10 -20.58
CA GLY A 79 5.30 -15.59 -21.59
C GLY A 79 5.51 -14.07 -21.57
N ALA A 80 5.31 -13.42 -20.43
CA ALA A 80 5.63 -12.01 -20.28
C ALA A 80 7.14 -11.77 -20.53
N THR A 81 7.48 -10.97 -21.52
CA THR A 81 8.87 -10.67 -21.89
C THR A 81 9.44 -9.47 -21.18
N ALA A 82 8.58 -8.50 -20.83
CA ALA A 82 8.98 -7.30 -20.10
C ALA A 82 9.25 -7.60 -18.63
N ARG A 83 10.36 -7.09 -18.11
CA ARG A 83 10.64 -7.12 -16.67
C ARG A 83 9.65 -6.20 -15.95
N LEU A 84 9.25 -6.62 -14.76
CA LEU A 84 8.36 -5.86 -13.88
C LEU A 84 9.21 -4.99 -12.92
N PRO A 85 9.20 -3.66 -13.06
CA PRO A 85 9.84 -2.78 -12.10
C PRO A 85 9.23 -2.99 -10.71
N VAL A 86 10.09 -3.20 -9.70
CA VAL A 86 9.71 -3.33 -8.30
C VAL A 86 10.52 -2.34 -7.48
N ILE A 87 9.89 -1.26 -7.09
CA ILE A 87 10.50 -0.21 -6.26
C ILE A 87 10.28 -0.59 -4.80
N ALA A 88 11.35 -0.78 -4.04
CA ALA A 88 11.26 -1.26 -2.66
C ALA A 88 12.43 -0.79 -1.79
N PRO A 89 12.25 -0.68 -0.46
CA PRO A 89 13.34 -0.42 0.47
C PRO A 89 14.45 -1.48 0.37
N ALA A 90 15.66 -1.07 0.76
CA ALA A 90 16.83 -1.95 0.73
C ALA A 90 16.59 -3.27 1.48
N GLY A 91 17.09 -4.37 0.92
CA GLY A 91 16.97 -5.71 1.50
C GLY A 91 15.66 -6.46 1.18
N THR A 92 14.63 -5.79 0.61
CA THR A 92 13.36 -6.44 0.25
C THR A 92 13.57 -7.54 -0.78
N GLY A 93 14.32 -7.28 -1.85
CA GLY A 93 14.58 -8.28 -2.89
C GLY A 93 15.30 -9.53 -2.38
N ALA A 94 16.22 -9.37 -1.44
CA ALA A 94 16.89 -10.50 -0.78
C ALA A 94 15.93 -11.30 0.11
N HIS A 95 15.02 -10.61 0.81
CA HIS A 95 14.01 -11.23 1.66
C HIS A 95 12.96 -12.01 0.89
N VAL A 96 12.48 -11.46 -0.23
CA VAL A 96 11.52 -12.12 -1.12
C VAL A 96 12.11 -13.41 -1.71
N ALA A 97 13.44 -13.47 -1.86
CA ALA A 97 14.19 -14.65 -2.27
C ALA A 97 13.57 -15.39 -3.46
N ALA A 98 13.16 -14.65 -4.49
CA ALA A 98 12.60 -15.26 -5.70
C ALA A 98 13.57 -16.29 -6.27
N PRO A 99 13.10 -17.51 -6.63
CA PRO A 99 13.94 -18.53 -7.26
C PRO A 99 14.72 -17.96 -8.44
N PRO A 100 15.93 -18.46 -8.73
CA PRO A 100 16.81 -17.90 -9.78
C PRO A 100 16.13 -17.72 -11.13
N GLY A 101 15.21 -18.62 -11.51
CA GLY A 101 14.44 -18.54 -12.75
C GLY A 101 13.51 -17.33 -12.85
N TYR A 102 13.06 -16.76 -11.73
CA TYR A 102 12.13 -15.61 -11.70
C TYR A 102 12.81 -14.28 -11.42
N ARG A 103 14.10 -14.29 -11.04
CA ARG A 103 14.88 -13.04 -10.85
C ARG A 103 14.96 -12.19 -12.11
N ARG A 104 14.83 -12.80 -13.29
CA ARG A 104 14.80 -12.10 -14.59
C ARG A 104 13.47 -11.35 -14.82
N ILE A 105 12.40 -11.74 -14.12
CA ILE A 105 11.08 -11.12 -14.26
C ILE A 105 10.96 -9.84 -13.42
N LEU A 106 11.54 -9.84 -12.21
CA LEU A 106 11.50 -8.69 -11.30
C LEU A 106 12.71 -7.80 -11.50
N ASP A 107 12.47 -6.51 -11.72
CA ASP A 107 13.48 -5.47 -11.84
C ASP A 107 13.51 -4.62 -10.57
N TRP A 108 14.36 -5.02 -9.62
CA TRP A 108 14.45 -4.37 -8.32
C TRP A 108 15.10 -3.00 -8.41
N GLN A 109 14.39 -1.99 -7.93
CA GLN A 109 14.82 -0.60 -7.93
C GLN A 109 14.75 -0.01 -6.53
N ALA A 110 15.70 0.87 -6.20
CA ALA A 110 15.66 1.63 -4.97
C ALA A 110 14.55 2.69 -5.03
N PRO A 111 13.98 3.08 -3.88
CA PRO A 111 13.09 4.23 -3.80
C PRO A 111 13.76 5.49 -4.35
N PRO A 112 13.05 6.33 -5.09
CA PRO A 112 13.63 7.57 -5.62
C PRO A 112 13.95 8.54 -4.48
N ALA A 113 15.01 9.35 -4.64
CA ALA A 113 15.41 10.36 -3.67
C ALA A 113 14.48 11.60 -3.62
N GLY A 114 13.50 11.67 -4.50
CA GLY A 114 12.51 12.74 -4.61
C GLY A 114 11.47 12.40 -5.66
N PRO A 115 10.57 13.34 -6.02
CA PRO A 115 9.54 13.10 -7.03
C PRO A 115 10.13 12.54 -8.33
N SER A 116 9.64 11.42 -8.79
CA SER A 116 10.15 10.70 -9.97
C SER A 116 9.02 10.19 -10.87
N ARG A 117 9.24 10.23 -12.18
CA ARG A 117 8.26 9.76 -13.17
C ARG A 117 8.23 8.24 -13.21
N LEU A 118 7.00 7.71 -13.23
CA LEU A 118 6.72 6.28 -13.42
C LEU A 118 5.53 6.13 -14.38
N GLY A 119 5.82 6.00 -15.67
CA GLY A 119 4.80 6.12 -16.72
C GLY A 119 4.11 7.50 -16.70
N PRO A 120 2.77 7.57 -16.70
CA PRO A 120 2.02 8.83 -16.58
C PRO A 120 1.97 9.37 -15.16
N LEU A 121 2.41 8.57 -14.17
CA LEU A 121 2.39 8.93 -12.76
C LEU A 121 3.69 9.64 -12.34
N THR A 122 3.60 10.39 -11.24
CA THR A 122 4.75 10.83 -10.46
C THR A 122 4.66 10.14 -9.10
N ILE A 123 5.75 9.51 -8.67
CA ILE A 123 5.87 8.89 -7.35
C ILE A 123 6.86 9.65 -6.50
N GLU A 124 6.56 9.75 -5.23
CA GLU A 124 7.44 10.27 -4.19
C GLU A 124 7.37 9.33 -2.99
N THR A 125 8.49 9.09 -2.33
CA THR A 125 8.57 8.19 -1.19
C THR A 125 9.22 8.89 -0.01
N ALA A 126 8.78 8.54 1.20
CA ALA A 126 9.41 8.97 2.43
C ALA A 126 9.65 7.77 3.35
N PRO A 127 10.79 7.69 4.05
CA PRO A 127 10.99 6.67 5.06
C PRO A 127 9.98 6.86 6.18
N VAL A 128 9.49 5.77 6.76
CA VAL A 128 8.52 5.80 7.85
C VAL A 128 8.99 4.96 9.04
N ARG A 129 8.36 5.20 10.18
CA ARG A 129 8.72 4.55 11.43
C ARG A 129 8.11 3.14 11.51
N HIS A 130 8.93 2.13 11.26
CA HIS A 130 8.53 0.73 11.36
C HIS A 130 9.66 -0.15 11.90
N SER A 131 9.40 -1.44 12.14
CA SER A 131 10.36 -2.40 12.69
C SER A 131 11.44 -2.84 11.69
N VAL A 132 11.22 -2.59 10.41
CA VAL A 132 12.15 -2.84 9.30
C VAL A 132 12.21 -1.59 8.41
N PRO A 133 13.20 -1.45 7.51
CA PRO A 133 13.17 -0.38 6.51
C PRO A 133 11.85 -0.34 5.76
N ALA A 134 11.12 0.77 5.88
CA ALA A 134 9.78 0.97 5.36
C ALA A 134 9.62 2.37 4.75
N GLN A 135 8.68 2.52 3.82
CA GLN A 135 8.38 3.78 3.15
C GLN A 135 6.87 3.97 2.99
N ALA A 136 6.43 5.21 3.12
CA ALA A 136 5.18 5.69 2.57
C ALA A 136 5.38 6.11 1.11
N VAL A 137 4.30 6.14 0.35
CA VAL A 137 4.33 6.44 -1.08
C VAL A 137 3.25 7.45 -1.43
N ARG A 138 3.61 8.56 -2.04
CA ARG A 138 2.68 9.48 -2.70
C ARG A 138 2.69 9.23 -4.19
N VAL A 139 1.52 9.10 -4.78
CA VAL A 139 1.30 8.97 -6.22
C VAL A 139 0.47 10.14 -6.71
N THR A 140 0.97 10.83 -7.73
CA THR A 140 0.30 11.99 -8.34
C THR A 140 0.06 11.75 -9.82
N ALA A 141 -1.14 12.12 -10.30
CA ALA A 141 -1.57 12.02 -11.69
C ALA A 141 -2.33 13.30 -12.07
N GLY A 142 -1.68 14.24 -12.75
CA GLY A 142 -2.23 15.57 -12.99
C GLY A 142 -2.45 16.31 -11.65
N SER A 143 -3.70 16.68 -11.36
CA SER A 143 -4.07 17.30 -10.08
C SER A 143 -4.46 16.28 -9.01
N ALA A 144 -4.65 15.01 -9.36
CA ALA A 144 -5.07 13.97 -8.44
C ALA A 144 -3.89 13.40 -7.65
N SER A 145 -4.07 13.13 -6.36
CA SER A 145 -3.03 12.61 -5.48
C SER A 145 -3.55 11.57 -4.48
N LEU A 146 -2.75 10.53 -4.27
CA LEU A 146 -2.98 9.52 -3.25
C LEU A 146 -1.70 9.33 -2.45
N THR A 147 -1.81 9.30 -1.12
CA THR A 147 -0.71 8.90 -0.24
C THR A 147 -1.07 7.61 0.47
N TYR A 148 -0.19 6.61 0.33
CA TYR A 148 -0.27 5.34 1.04
C TYR A 148 0.78 5.31 2.16
N SER A 149 0.34 5.07 3.38
CA SER A 149 1.22 5.08 4.55
C SER A 149 2.23 3.93 4.58
N GLY A 150 1.91 2.77 3.93
CA GLY A 150 2.52 1.51 4.33
C GLY A 150 2.21 1.23 5.80
N ASP A 151 3.05 0.45 6.48
CA ASP A 151 3.00 0.29 7.93
C ASP A 151 3.90 1.31 8.59
N SER A 152 3.36 2.07 9.53
CA SER A 152 4.07 3.16 10.18
C SER A 152 3.50 3.49 11.55
N GLY A 153 4.37 3.77 12.52
CA GLY A 153 4.01 4.60 13.66
C GLY A 153 3.98 6.09 13.28
N GLU A 154 3.59 6.95 14.22
CA GLU A 154 3.61 8.40 14.00
C GLU A 154 5.02 8.89 13.66
N CYS A 155 5.16 9.63 12.55
CA CYS A 155 6.42 10.25 12.13
C CYS A 155 6.15 11.49 11.27
N ALA A 156 7.09 12.44 11.31
CA ALA A 156 6.96 13.69 10.58
C ALA A 156 7.02 13.50 9.06
N GLU A 157 7.79 12.53 8.61
CA GLU A 157 8.00 12.25 7.19
C GLU A 157 6.69 11.80 6.51
N LEU A 158 5.88 10.98 7.19
CA LEU A 158 4.57 10.59 6.69
C LEU A 158 3.60 11.78 6.64
N LEU A 159 3.62 12.63 7.68
CA LEU A 159 2.79 13.84 7.72
C LEU A 159 3.14 14.77 6.55
N GLU A 160 4.43 15.05 6.33
CA GLU A 160 4.85 15.93 5.23
C GLU A 160 4.49 15.35 3.85
N LEU A 161 4.70 14.03 3.65
CA LEU A 161 4.35 13.37 2.40
C LEU A 161 2.84 13.40 2.12
N ALA A 162 2.01 13.33 3.18
CA ALA A 162 0.55 13.33 3.08
C ALA A 162 -0.08 14.72 2.90
N ARG A 163 0.68 15.82 3.01
CA ARG A 163 0.11 17.18 2.95
C ARG A 163 -0.69 17.43 1.68
N GLY A 164 -1.95 17.85 1.87
CA GLY A 164 -2.87 18.19 0.81
C GLY A 164 -3.18 17.03 -0.16
N THR A 165 -3.06 15.78 0.28
CA THR A 165 -3.42 14.63 -0.55
C THR A 165 -4.95 14.53 -0.70
N ASP A 166 -5.44 14.14 -1.89
CA ASP A 166 -6.87 13.93 -2.11
C ASP A 166 -7.34 12.66 -1.39
N VAL A 167 -6.53 11.59 -1.41
CA VAL A 167 -6.82 10.34 -0.71
C VAL A 167 -5.62 9.96 0.16
N LEU A 168 -5.84 9.84 1.46
CA LEU A 168 -4.91 9.23 2.39
C LEU A 168 -5.34 7.79 2.68
N LEU A 169 -4.67 6.81 2.07
CA LEU A 169 -4.82 5.39 2.35
C LEU A 169 -3.90 5.03 3.51
N CYS A 170 -4.46 4.96 4.71
CA CYS A 170 -3.69 4.90 5.95
C CYS A 170 -3.96 3.62 6.72
N GLU A 171 -2.90 2.96 7.16
CA GLU A 171 -2.98 1.84 8.08
C GLU A 171 -3.61 2.26 9.41
N ALA A 172 -4.23 1.31 10.11
CA ALA A 172 -4.80 1.50 11.45
C ALA A 172 -4.78 0.19 12.25
N ALA A 173 -3.63 -0.51 12.22
CA ALA A 173 -3.49 -1.85 12.81
C ALA A 173 -3.26 -1.85 14.32
N ALA A 174 -2.79 -0.72 14.92
CA ALA A 174 -2.53 -0.67 16.34
C ALA A 174 -3.83 -0.65 17.15
N ALA A 175 -3.91 -1.53 18.14
CA ALA A 175 -4.89 -1.40 19.21
C ALA A 175 -4.26 -0.62 20.38
N VAL A 176 -5.01 0.26 21.01
CA VAL A 176 -4.57 1.07 22.16
C VAL A 176 -4.04 0.17 23.31
N GLU A 177 -4.56 -1.06 23.39
CA GLU A 177 -4.27 -2.00 24.48
C GLU A 177 -3.02 -2.87 24.25
N THR A 178 -2.34 -2.77 23.11
CA THR A 178 -1.15 -3.58 22.84
C THR A 178 0.13 -2.77 23.08
N PRO A 179 0.82 -2.94 24.21
CA PRO A 179 2.07 -2.23 24.48
C PRO A 179 3.10 -2.45 23.36
N GLY A 180 3.70 -1.38 22.87
CA GLY A 180 4.74 -1.43 21.84
C GLY A 180 4.22 -1.47 20.39
N SER A 181 2.95 -1.80 20.14
CA SER A 181 2.39 -1.79 18.78
C SER A 181 2.29 -0.37 18.19
N ALA A 182 1.95 0.62 19.00
CA ALA A 182 1.88 2.04 18.60
C ALA A 182 3.24 2.63 18.16
N ALA A 183 4.34 1.96 18.43
CA ALA A 183 5.66 2.39 17.95
C ALA A 183 5.89 2.05 16.47
N ALA A 184 5.18 1.06 15.93
CA ALA A 184 5.35 0.53 14.59
C ALA A 184 4.08 0.60 13.72
N HIS A 185 2.94 0.93 14.33
CA HIS A 185 1.63 1.06 13.66
C HIS A 185 0.84 2.23 14.23
N LEU A 186 -0.10 2.75 13.44
CA LEU A 186 -1.05 3.77 13.85
C LEU A 186 -2.32 3.13 14.43
N THR A 187 -2.92 3.81 15.43
CA THR A 187 -4.31 3.58 15.81
C THR A 187 -5.25 4.31 14.84
N PRO A 188 -6.54 3.95 14.77
CA PRO A 188 -7.52 4.70 14.00
C PRO A 188 -7.57 6.19 14.35
N ALA A 189 -7.42 6.54 15.64
CA ALA A 189 -7.37 7.93 16.11
C ALA A 189 -6.12 8.67 15.60
N GLN A 190 -4.96 8.00 15.59
CA GLN A 190 -3.72 8.59 15.08
C GLN A 190 -3.77 8.79 13.56
N ALA A 191 -4.28 7.80 12.80
CA ALA A 191 -4.52 7.93 11.36
C ALA A 191 -5.47 9.11 11.04
N ALA A 192 -6.50 9.29 11.87
CA ALA A 192 -7.46 10.38 11.75
C ALA A 192 -6.85 11.77 12.05
N ARG A 193 -6.01 11.88 13.11
CA ARG A 193 -5.27 13.12 13.40
C ARG A 193 -4.30 13.46 12.27
N LEU A 194 -3.55 12.47 11.80
CA LEU A 194 -2.66 12.62 10.65
C LEU A 194 -3.41 13.17 9.43
N ALA A 195 -4.60 12.62 9.12
CA ALA A 195 -5.42 13.09 8.01
C ALA A 195 -5.83 14.56 8.19
N GLY A 196 -6.21 14.95 9.41
CA GLY A 196 -6.57 16.34 9.74
C GLY A 196 -5.39 17.29 9.63
N GLU A 197 -4.25 16.94 10.21
CA GLU A 197 -3.03 17.75 10.20
C GLU A 197 -2.42 17.89 8.79
N ALA A 198 -2.48 16.82 8.01
CA ALA A 198 -2.05 16.85 6.61
C ALA A 198 -3.01 17.62 5.69
N GLY A 199 -4.24 17.90 6.13
CA GLY A 199 -5.26 18.48 5.26
C GLY A 199 -5.68 17.54 4.15
N ALA A 200 -5.67 16.22 4.39
CA ALA A 200 -6.14 15.22 3.43
C ALA A 200 -7.63 15.42 3.15
N ALA A 201 -8.06 15.26 1.90
CA ALA A 201 -9.47 15.43 1.56
C ALA A 201 -10.33 14.20 1.93
N HIS A 202 -9.77 13.00 1.90
CA HIS A 202 -10.45 11.76 2.23
C HIS A 202 -9.49 10.78 2.95
N LEU A 203 -9.90 10.25 4.09
CA LEU A 203 -9.19 9.20 4.82
C LEU A 203 -9.78 7.83 4.49
N VAL A 204 -8.94 6.91 4.01
CA VAL A 204 -9.29 5.49 3.83
C VAL A 204 -8.49 4.67 4.82
N LEU A 205 -9.16 4.12 5.83
CA LEU A 205 -8.55 3.24 6.82
C LEU A 205 -8.33 1.85 6.21
N THR A 206 -7.14 1.34 6.35
CA THR A 206 -6.75 0.03 5.83
C THR A 206 -5.87 -0.74 6.81
N HIS A 207 -5.43 -1.92 6.43
CA HIS A 207 -4.51 -2.78 7.20
C HIS A 207 -5.06 -3.12 8.59
N LEU A 208 -6.39 -3.18 8.75
CA LEU A 208 -7.00 -3.67 9.99
C LEU A 208 -6.74 -5.16 10.14
N ARG A 209 -6.43 -5.58 11.36
CA ARG A 209 -6.25 -7.00 11.65
C ARG A 209 -7.58 -7.75 11.47
N PRO A 210 -7.58 -8.98 10.92
CA PRO A 210 -8.82 -9.73 10.66
C PRO A 210 -9.72 -9.98 11.88
N TRP A 211 -9.17 -9.91 13.08
CA TRP A 211 -9.90 -10.05 14.34
C TRP A 211 -10.29 -8.71 14.99
N ALA A 212 -9.96 -7.57 14.38
CA ALA A 212 -10.39 -6.26 14.86
C ALA A 212 -11.85 -5.98 14.50
N ASP A 213 -12.54 -5.17 15.29
CA ASP A 213 -13.86 -4.63 14.92
C ASP A 213 -13.67 -3.43 13.97
N PRO A 214 -13.98 -3.57 12.67
CA PRO A 214 -13.79 -2.48 11.72
C PRO A 214 -14.72 -1.29 12.01
N MET A 215 -15.89 -1.54 12.59
CA MET A 215 -16.83 -0.48 12.92
C MET A 215 -16.37 0.32 14.16
N ALA A 216 -15.66 -0.33 15.09
CA ALA A 216 -15.01 0.38 16.19
C ALA A 216 -13.90 1.30 15.67
N ALA A 217 -13.05 0.80 14.77
CA ALA A 217 -12.01 1.59 14.13
C ALA A 217 -12.60 2.81 13.37
N LEU A 218 -13.69 2.61 12.65
CA LEU A 218 -14.37 3.70 11.93
C LEU A 218 -14.96 4.75 12.90
N ARG A 219 -15.59 4.31 14.00
CA ARG A 219 -16.13 5.23 15.02
C ARG A 219 -15.01 6.03 15.68
N GLU A 220 -13.90 5.36 16.03
CA GLU A 220 -12.72 6.01 16.62
C GLU A 220 -12.16 7.09 15.68
N ALA A 221 -11.89 6.75 14.41
CA ALA A 221 -11.37 7.72 13.47
C ALA A 221 -12.28 8.93 13.26
N ARG A 222 -13.59 8.72 13.15
CA ARG A 222 -14.58 9.80 12.98
C ARG A 222 -14.67 10.77 14.17
N ALA A 223 -14.19 10.37 15.33
CA ALA A 223 -14.11 11.27 16.49
C ALA A 223 -12.99 12.32 16.35
N PHE A 224 -11.97 12.07 15.51
CA PHE A 224 -10.77 12.90 15.38
C PHE A 224 -10.58 13.53 14.00
N TYR A 225 -11.33 13.10 12.98
CA TYR A 225 -11.26 13.68 11.64
C TYR A 225 -12.66 14.02 11.14
N ARG A 226 -12.82 15.27 10.65
CA ARG A 226 -14.12 15.80 10.21
C ARG A 226 -14.41 15.56 8.73
N GLY A 227 -13.42 15.19 7.95
CA GLY A 227 -13.58 14.85 6.55
C GLY A 227 -14.17 13.45 6.35
N PRO A 228 -14.37 13.04 5.09
CA PRO A 228 -14.83 11.69 4.76
C PRO A 228 -13.88 10.61 5.28
N VAL A 229 -14.43 9.59 5.96
CA VAL A 229 -13.70 8.40 6.41
C VAL A 229 -14.38 7.16 5.86
N THR A 230 -13.61 6.34 5.14
CA THR A 230 -14.04 5.07 4.56
C THR A 230 -13.17 3.93 5.08
N LEU A 231 -13.75 2.75 5.25
CA LEU A 231 -12.99 1.51 5.48
C LEU A 231 -12.61 0.90 4.14
N ALA A 232 -11.35 0.52 3.97
CA ALA A 232 -10.94 -0.29 2.85
C ALA A 232 -11.59 -1.67 2.93
N THR A 233 -12.24 -2.09 1.87
CA THR A 233 -12.82 -3.42 1.69
C THR A 233 -12.47 -3.94 0.31
N PRO A 234 -12.26 -5.26 0.12
CA PRO A 234 -11.96 -5.81 -1.20
C PRO A 234 -13.00 -5.41 -2.25
N GLY A 235 -12.53 -4.87 -3.37
CA GLY A 235 -13.37 -4.36 -4.46
C GLY A 235 -13.81 -2.91 -4.31
N LEU A 236 -13.52 -2.22 -3.20
CA LEU A 236 -13.74 -0.77 -3.08
C LEU A 236 -12.98 -0.05 -4.20
N ARG A 237 -13.67 0.83 -4.92
CA ARG A 237 -13.08 1.69 -5.95
C ARG A 237 -13.32 3.16 -5.59
N LEU A 238 -12.26 3.94 -5.65
CA LEU A 238 -12.28 5.38 -5.41
C LEU A 238 -11.61 6.11 -6.57
N ILE A 239 -12.15 7.26 -6.91
CA ILE A 239 -11.54 8.19 -7.86
C ILE A 239 -10.84 9.27 -7.03
N ALA A 240 -9.52 9.39 -7.18
CA ALA A 240 -8.71 10.46 -6.65
C ALA A 240 -8.45 11.50 -7.74
#